data_1ca9e5864521c6e1944402b366376944
#
_entry.id   1ca9e5864521c6e1944402b366376944
#
_cell.length_a   1.000
_cell.length_b   1.000
_cell.length_c   1.000
_cell.angle_alpha   90.00
_cell.angle_beta   90.00
_cell.angle_gamma   90.00
#
_symmetry.space_group_name_H-M   'P 1'
#
loop_
_entity.id
_entity.type
_entity.pdbx_description
1 polymer ?
#
loop_
_entity_poly.entity_id
_entity_poly.type
_entity_poly.pdbx_seq_one_letter_code
_entity_poly.pdbx_strand_id
1 'polypeptide(L)'
;MEQKAFNIIISIAVLAMGFILCMDHGKEKEEKPPEVKVDSFEYRQDFHSKSPEDGLMEALIYYEVQHPQIVYAQALIETGNFKSNLCLNNNNLFGLYNSSRSRYHRFDHWTESVIAYKVFIQRRYKPPENYYKFLQRIGYAGDPNYISKLKKVVNKNDTRRSE
;
A
#
# COMPACT_ATOMS: atom_id res chain seq x y z
N MET A 1 30.45 -14.07 -3.16
CA MET A 1 30.57 -13.40 -4.47
C MET A 1 29.49 -13.82 -5.49
N GLU A 2 28.82 -14.94 -5.32
CA GLU A 2 27.84 -15.46 -6.30
C GLU A 2 26.47 -14.78 -6.29
N GLN A 3 26.01 -14.24 -5.16
CA GLN A 3 24.67 -13.60 -5.05
C GLN A 3 24.56 -12.29 -5.82
N LYS A 4 25.68 -11.56 -5.99
CA LYS A 4 25.68 -10.29 -6.77
C LYS A 4 25.64 -10.52 -8.28
N ALA A 5 26.23 -11.62 -8.74
CA ALA A 5 26.20 -11.98 -10.17
C ALA A 5 24.82 -12.44 -10.63
N PHE A 6 24.06 -13.14 -9.75
CA PHE A 6 22.71 -13.62 -10.06
C PHE A 6 21.71 -12.49 -10.24
N ASN A 7 21.79 -11.45 -9.40
CA ASN A 7 20.90 -10.28 -9.50
C ASN A 7 21.16 -9.39 -10.74
N ILE A 8 22.39 -9.38 -11.24
CA ILE A 8 22.76 -8.63 -12.46
C ILE A 8 22.23 -9.36 -13.71
N ILE A 9 22.22 -10.67 -13.72
CA ILE A 9 21.73 -11.46 -14.86
C ILE A 9 20.20 -11.32 -15.02
N ILE A 10 19.45 -11.27 -13.92
CA ILE A 10 17.98 -11.05 -13.98
C ILE A 10 17.65 -9.64 -14.48
N SER A 11 18.41 -8.61 -14.10
CA SER A 11 18.22 -7.25 -14.59
C SER A 11 18.49 -7.10 -16.10
N ILE A 12 19.44 -7.85 -16.65
CA ILE A 12 19.78 -7.79 -18.08
C ILE A 12 18.76 -8.57 -18.93
N ALA A 13 18.22 -9.69 -18.43
CA ALA A 13 17.22 -10.47 -19.14
C ALA A 13 15.87 -9.74 -19.29
N VAL A 14 15.49 -8.91 -18.32
CA VAL A 14 14.25 -8.09 -18.39
C VAL A 14 14.41 -6.92 -19.38
N LEU A 15 15.63 -6.41 -19.59
CA LEU A 15 15.92 -5.35 -20.56
C LEU A 15 15.99 -5.84 -22.01
N ALA A 16 16.40 -7.09 -22.24
CA ALA A 16 16.53 -7.64 -23.60
C ALA A 16 15.18 -8.08 -24.21
N MET A 17 14.19 -8.41 -23.41
CA MET A 17 12.86 -8.85 -23.89
C MET A 17 11.91 -7.71 -24.22
N GLY A 18 12.25 -6.47 -23.84
CA GLY A 18 11.49 -5.25 -24.15
C GLY A 18 11.84 -4.59 -25.49
N PHE A 19 12.89 -5.06 -26.20
CA PHE A 19 13.41 -4.33 -27.38
C PHE A 19 13.03 -4.92 -28.75
N ILE A 20 12.28 -6.03 -28.81
CA ILE A 20 11.98 -6.71 -30.10
C ILE A 20 10.54 -6.49 -30.59
N LEU A 21 9.68 -5.76 -29.86
CA LEU A 21 8.27 -5.54 -30.25
C LEU A 21 7.87 -4.07 -30.41
N CYS A 22 8.77 -3.17 -30.74
CA CYS A 22 8.44 -1.78 -31.05
C CYS A 22 8.86 -1.41 -32.48
N MET A 23 8.18 -1.96 -33.50
CA MET A 23 8.06 -1.35 -34.81
C MET A 23 6.63 -1.53 -35.30
N ASP A 24 5.70 -0.79 -34.72
CA ASP A 24 4.54 -0.31 -35.46
C ASP A 24 4.05 1.03 -34.92
N HIS A 25 3.84 1.98 -35.82
CA HIS A 25 3.50 3.36 -35.54
C HIS A 25 2.00 3.47 -35.21
N GLY A 26 1.67 3.37 -33.94
CA GLY A 26 0.41 3.84 -33.39
C GLY A 26 0.74 4.79 -32.23
N LYS A 27 0.35 6.06 -32.33
CA LYS A 27 0.38 7.01 -31.20
C LYS A 27 -0.48 6.46 -30.08
N GLU A 28 0.09 5.63 -29.22
CA GLU A 28 -0.52 5.27 -27.95
C GLU A 28 -0.59 6.53 -27.10
N LYS A 29 -1.81 7.02 -26.93
CA LYS A 29 -2.09 8.08 -25.94
C LYS A 29 -1.64 7.54 -24.60
N GLU A 30 -0.64 8.19 -24.01
CA GLU A 30 -0.22 8.02 -22.65
C GLU A 30 -1.47 8.25 -21.77
N GLU A 31 -2.20 7.17 -21.43
CA GLU A 31 -3.30 7.23 -20.47
C GLU A 31 -2.68 7.59 -19.14
N LYS A 32 -2.79 8.86 -18.80
CA LYS A 32 -2.53 9.36 -17.45
C LYS A 32 -3.22 8.42 -16.47
N PRO A 33 -2.53 7.89 -15.45
CA PRO A 33 -3.19 7.11 -14.40
C PRO A 33 -4.41 7.90 -13.93
N PRO A 34 -5.57 7.25 -13.74
CA PRO A 34 -6.79 7.96 -13.37
C PRO A 34 -6.49 8.85 -12.18
N GLU A 35 -6.65 10.14 -12.39
CA GLU A 35 -6.64 11.13 -11.32
C GLU A 35 -7.89 10.80 -10.50
N VAL A 36 -7.70 10.14 -9.36
CA VAL A 36 -8.79 9.83 -8.44
C VAL A 36 -9.24 11.19 -7.89
N LYS A 37 -10.19 11.82 -8.60
CA LYS A 37 -10.96 12.91 -8.04
C LYS A 37 -11.87 12.29 -7.00
N VAL A 38 -11.38 12.24 -5.79
CA VAL A 38 -12.21 11.97 -4.63
C VAL A 38 -13.08 13.22 -4.47
N ASP A 39 -14.40 13.06 -4.51
CA ASP A 39 -15.34 14.13 -4.18
C ASP A 39 -14.98 14.62 -2.78
N SER A 40 -14.33 15.78 -2.73
CA SER A 40 -13.44 16.16 -1.63
C SER A 40 -14.15 16.80 -0.44
N PHE A 41 -15.47 17.02 -0.53
CA PHE A 41 -16.15 17.91 0.42
C PHE A 41 -16.73 17.18 1.65
N GLU A 42 -17.38 16.04 1.46
CA GLU A 42 -17.96 15.26 2.58
C GLU A 42 -16.90 14.48 3.36
N TYR A 43 -15.84 14.07 2.67
CA TYR A 43 -14.67 13.38 3.16
C TYR A 43 -13.84 14.14 4.21
N ARG A 44 -13.72 15.47 4.09
CA ARG A 44 -12.83 16.27 4.95
C ARG A 44 -13.40 16.54 6.35
N GLN A 45 -14.70 16.51 6.54
CA GLN A 45 -15.31 16.95 7.80
C GLN A 45 -15.15 15.94 8.94
N ASP A 46 -15.29 14.63 8.65
CA ASP A 46 -15.32 13.62 9.72
C ASP A 46 -13.93 13.26 10.27
N PHE A 47 -12.89 13.32 9.43
CA PHE A 47 -11.54 12.89 9.82
C PHE A 47 -10.52 14.02 9.96
N HIS A 48 -10.86 15.24 9.55
CA HIS A 48 -9.91 16.35 9.50
C HIS A 48 -9.29 16.72 10.86
N SER A 49 -10.01 16.47 11.94
CA SER A 49 -9.56 16.73 13.31
C SER A 49 -8.97 15.51 14.01
N LYS A 50 -9.06 14.31 13.41
CA LYS A 50 -8.60 13.05 14.01
C LYS A 50 -7.17 12.73 13.59
N SER A 51 -6.37 12.26 14.55
CA SER A 51 -5.08 11.64 14.25
C SER A 51 -5.28 10.27 13.58
N PRO A 52 -4.27 9.73 12.87
CA PRO A 52 -4.35 8.35 12.36
C PRO A 52 -4.58 7.32 13.47
N GLU A 53 -4.02 7.55 14.65
CA GLU A 53 -4.15 6.66 15.81
C GLU A 53 -5.61 6.55 16.26
N ASP A 54 -6.34 7.66 16.25
CA ASP A 54 -7.72 7.74 16.72
C ASP A 54 -8.74 7.38 15.63
N GLY A 55 -8.45 7.71 14.36
CA GLY A 55 -9.43 7.65 13.27
C GLY A 55 -9.24 6.51 12.26
N LEU A 56 -8.08 5.83 12.23
CA LEU A 56 -7.77 4.91 11.13
C LEU A 56 -8.77 3.76 11.01
N MET A 57 -9.17 3.12 12.11
CA MET A 57 -10.10 1.99 12.00
C MET A 57 -11.46 2.42 11.48
N GLU A 58 -11.95 3.57 11.91
CA GLU A 58 -13.19 4.15 11.43
C GLU A 58 -13.10 4.49 9.95
N ALA A 59 -12.00 5.10 9.50
CA ALA A 59 -11.75 5.40 8.10
C ALA A 59 -11.67 4.13 7.23
N LEU A 60 -11.02 3.07 7.71
CA LEU A 60 -10.96 1.79 6.99
C LEU A 60 -12.35 1.19 6.78
N ILE A 61 -13.23 1.29 7.78
CA ILE A 61 -14.63 0.83 7.68
C ILE A 61 -15.43 1.74 6.74
N TYR A 62 -15.34 3.06 6.92
CA TYR A 62 -16.03 4.06 6.11
C TYR A 62 -15.70 3.93 4.61
N TYR A 63 -14.41 3.76 4.28
CA TYR A 63 -13.98 3.54 2.90
C TYR A 63 -14.12 2.10 2.41
N GLU A 64 -14.81 1.24 3.17
CA GLU A 64 -15.06 -0.16 2.80
C GLU A 64 -13.77 -0.91 2.43
N VAL A 65 -12.71 -0.67 3.21
CA VAL A 65 -11.45 -1.40 3.05
C VAL A 65 -11.66 -2.83 3.51
N GLN A 66 -11.37 -3.80 2.66
CA GLN A 66 -11.53 -5.21 3.01
C GLN A 66 -10.47 -5.63 4.05
N HIS A 67 -10.88 -6.48 4.99
CA HIS A 67 -10.04 -6.93 6.09
C HIS A 67 -9.44 -5.79 6.93
N PRO A 68 -10.27 -4.85 7.45
CA PRO A 68 -9.78 -3.63 8.09
C PRO A 68 -8.85 -3.88 9.27
N GLN A 69 -9.04 -4.96 10.05
CA GLN A 69 -8.15 -5.33 11.16
C GLN A 69 -6.73 -5.66 10.67
N ILE A 70 -6.62 -6.37 9.54
CA ILE A 70 -5.31 -6.71 8.95
C ILE A 70 -4.65 -5.44 8.39
N VAL A 71 -5.42 -4.58 7.72
CA VAL A 71 -4.90 -3.33 7.14
C VAL A 71 -4.51 -2.33 8.22
N TYR A 72 -5.25 -2.26 9.32
CA TYR A 72 -4.86 -1.49 10.49
C TYR A 72 -3.52 -1.97 11.07
N ALA A 73 -3.36 -3.28 11.22
CA ALA A 73 -2.11 -3.86 11.70
C ALA A 73 -0.93 -3.62 10.73
N GLN A 74 -1.18 -3.58 9.41
CA GLN A 74 -0.18 -3.16 8.42
C GLN A 74 0.26 -1.72 8.67
N ALA A 75 -0.67 -0.79 8.85
CA ALA A 75 -0.33 0.60 9.15
C ALA A 75 0.52 0.73 10.41
N LEU A 76 0.21 -0.01 11.48
CA LEU A 76 1.03 -0.02 12.70
C LEU A 76 2.47 -0.48 12.43
N ILE A 77 2.65 -1.52 11.61
CA ILE A 77 3.98 -2.03 11.27
C ILE A 77 4.74 -1.04 10.41
N GLU A 78 4.12 -0.55 9.33
CA GLU A 78 4.76 0.34 8.35
C GLU A 78 5.14 1.70 8.95
N THR A 79 4.37 2.16 9.92
CA THR A 79 4.57 3.47 10.53
C THR A 79 5.29 3.42 11.88
N GLY A 80 5.61 2.22 12.39
CA GLY A 80 6.14 2.09 13.75
C GLY A 80 5.20 2.69 14.80
N ASN A 81 3.90 2.30 14.74
CA ASN A 81 2.82 2.86 15.57
C ASN A 81 2.65 4.36 15.35
N PHE A 82 2.52 4.78 14.09
CA PHE A 82 2.31 6.16 13.63
C PHE A 82 3.44 7.16 13.96
N LYS A 83 4.66 6.67 14.24
CA LYS A 83 5.80 7.50 14.65
C LYS A 83 6.86 7.69 13.58
N SER A 84 6.76 7.01 12.44
CA SER A 84 7.75 7.13 11.37
C SER A 84 7.69 8.49 10.67
N ASN A 85 8.85 8.95 10.16
CA ASN A 85 8.91 10.17 9.35
C ASN A 85 7.99 10.11 8.13
N LEU A 86 7.79 8.92 7.54
CA LEU A 86 6.91 8.72 6.40
C LEU A 86 5.44 8.97 6.78
N CYS A 87 5.03 8.55 7.97
CA CYS A 87 3.72 8.85 8.50
C CYS A 87 3.55 10.34 8.80
N LEU A 88 4.49 10.92 9.57
CA LEU A 88 4.37 12.27 10.11
C LEU A 88 4.52 13.36 9.04
N ASN A 89 5.42 13.16 8.07
CA ASN A 89 5.77 14.18 7.08
C ASN A 89 5.08 13.98 5.72
N ASN A 90 4.68 12.74 5.41
CA ASN A 90 4.09 12.41 4.11
C ASN A 90 2.64 11.90 4.22
N ASN A 91 2.09 11.77 5.42
CA ASN A 91 0.75 11.20 5.65
C ASN A 91 0.56 9.81 5.00
N ASN A 92 1.66 9.05 4.83
CA ASN A 92 1.69 7.78 4.13
C ASN A 92 1.74 6.63 5.13
N LEU A 93 0.57 6.08 5.44
CA LEU A 93 0.42 5.05 6.48
C LEU A 93 0.86 3.64 6.05
N PHE A 94 1.03 3.41 4.75
CA PHE A 94 1.22 2.07 4.20
C PHE A 94 2.53 1.91 3.42
N GLY A 95 3.45 2.88 3.51
CA GLY A 95 4.71 2.82 2.77
C GLY A 95 4.53 2.82 1.24
N LEU A 96 3.46 3.44 0.74
CA LEU A 96 3.15 3.45 -0.69
C LEU A 96 4.25 4.17 -1.47
N TYR A 97 4.86 3.44 -2.40
CA TYR A 97 5.99 3.91 -3.20
C TYR A 97 5.60 4.07 -4.67
N ASN A 98 5.98 5.19 -5.26
CA ASN A 98 5.81 5.47 -6.67
C ASN A 98 7.11 5.13 -7.42
N SER A 99 7.12 3.97 -8.09
CA SER A 99 8.31 3.48 -8.81
C SER A 99 8.69 4.36 -10.00
N SER A 100 7.70 4.94 -10.71
CA SER A 100 7.96 5.81 -11.86
C SER A 100 8.61 7.14 -11.48
N ARG A 101 8.39 7.60 -10.25
CA ARG A 101 9.01 8.82 -9.69
C ARG A 101 10.13 8.54 -8.69
N SER A 102 10.44 7.26 -8.44
CA SER A 102 11.45 6.80 -7.49
C SER A 102 11.34 7.44 -6.11
N ARG A 103 10.12 7.63 -5.61
CA ARG A 103 9.86 8.25 -4.30
C ARG A 103 8.58 7.71 -3.66
N TYR A 104 8.48 7.85 -2.35
CA TYR A 104 7.23 7.59 -1.63
C TYR A 104 6.16 8.61 -1.99
N HIS A 105 4.89 8.16 -1.98
CA HIS A 105 3.75 9.06 -2.08
C HIS A 105 3.70 9.99 -0.88
N ARG A 106 3.28 11.22 -1.14
CA ARG A 106 2.95 12.22 -0.14
C ARG A 106 1.50 12.61 -0.32
N PHE A 107 0.77 12.71 0.76
CA PHE A 107 -0.65 13.03 0.81
C PHE A 107 -0.87 14.30 1.63
N ASP A 108 -1.92 15.04 1.33
CA ASP A 108 -2.29 16.25 2.08
C ASP A 108 -2.89 15.85 3.43
N HIS A 109 -3.62 14.73 3.47
CA HIS A 109 -4.17 14.15 4.68
C HIS A 109 -3.94 12.63 4.72
N TRP A 110 -3.80 12.06 5.93
CA TRP A 110 -3.51 10.63 6.11
C TRP A 110 -4.59 9.70 5.54
N THR A 111 -5.85 10.14 5.50
CA THR A 111 -6.96 9.37 4.94
C THR A 111 -6.83 9.15 3.43
N GLU A 112 -6.12 10.04 2.71
CA GLU A 112 -5.83 9.85 1.30
C GLU A 112 -4.94 8.62 1.08
N SER A 113 -4.05 8.30 2.04
CA SER A 113 -3.28 7.07 1.97
C SER A 113 -4.14 5.81 2.12
N VAL A 114 -5.27 5.89 2.84
CA VAL A 114 -6.25 4.79 2.94
C VAL A 114 -6.91 4.52 1.59
N ILE A 115 -7.35 5.58 0.92
CA ILE A 115 -7.94 5.48 -0.42
C ILE A 115 -6.91 4.97 -1.43
N ALA A 116 -5.70 5.51 -1.39
CA ALA A 116 -4.60 5.06 -2.25
C ALA A 116 -4.27 3.57 -2.01
N TYR A 117 -4.29 3.10 -0.77
CA TYR A 117 -4.12 1.69 -0.45
C TYR A 117 -5.23 0.82 -1.10
N LYS A 118 -6.50 1.22 -0.99
CA LYS A 118 -7.62 0.53 -1.64
C LYS A 118 -7.41 0.44 -3.16
N VAL A 119 -7.05 1.57 -3.79
CA VAL A 119 -6.88 1.66 -5.25
C VAL A 119 -5.62 0.94 -5.73
N PHE A 120 -4.48 1.07 -5.06
CA PHE A 120 -3.21 0.52 -5.57
C PHE A 120 -2.97 -0.92 -5.13
N ILE A 121 -3.44 -1.30 -3.95
CA ILE A 121 -3.18 -2.60 -3.36
C ILE A 121 -4.41 -3.50 -3.49
N GLN A 122 -5.54 -3.12 -2.88
CA GLN A 122 -6.70 -4.02 -2.76
C GLN A 122 -7.43 -4.31 -4.07
N ARG A 123 -7.32 -3.45 -5.09
CA ARG A 123 -7.89 -3.76 -6.42
C ARG A 123 -7.38 -5.10 -7.00
N ARG A 124 -6.23 -5.59 -6.53
CA ARG A 124 -5.62 -6.86 -6.94
C ARG A 124 -6.07 -8.05 -6.10
N TYR A 125 -6.79 -7.79 -5.02
CA TYR A 125 -7.35 -8.82 -4.15
C TYR A 125 -8.59 -9.44 -4.80
N LYS A 126 -8.69 -10.78 -4.75
CA LYS A 126 -9.81 -11.53 -5.33
C LYS A 126 -10.39 -12.49 -4.29
N PRO A 127 -11.50 -12.14 -3.61
CA PRO A 127 -12.18 -13.08 -2.74
C PRO A 127 -12.58 -14.35 -3.50
N PRO A 128 -12.56 -15.53 -2.87
CA PRO A 128 -12.34 -15.80 -1.44
C PRO A 128 -10.88 -16.07 -1.05
N GLU A 129 -9.91 -15.53 -1.78
CA GLU A 129 -8.48 -15.68 -1.47
C GLU A 129 -8.20 -15.25 -0.01
N ASN A 130 -7.37 -16.02 0.71
CA ASN A 130 -6.92 -15.61 2.03
C ASN A 130 -6.05 -14.35 1.94
N TYR A 131 -6.38 -13.31 2.71
CA TYR A 131 -5.74 -11.99 2.59
C TYR A 131 -4.24 -12.00 2.88
N TYR A 132 -3.77 -12.85 3.82
CA TYR A 132 -2.33 -13.01 4.06
C TYR A 132 -1.61 -13.66 2.86
N LYS A 133 -2.25 -14.64 2.20
CA LYS A 133 -1.71 -15.23 0.96
C LYS A 133 -1.69 -14.20 -0.18
N PHE A 134 -2.74 -13.37 -0.28
CA PHE A 134 -2.76 -12.26 -1.22
C PHE A 134 -1.57 -11.32 -1.02
N LEU A 135 -1.29 -10.87 0.22
CA LEU A 135 -0.16 -9.98 0.52
C LEU A 135 1.19 -10.63 0.15
N GLN A 136 1.35 -11.92 0.38
CA GLN A 136 2.55 -12.67 -0.04
C GLN A 136 2.66 -12.72 -1.57
N ARG A 137 1.57 -13.07 -2.26
CA ARG A 137 1.53 -13.18 -3.73
C ARG A 137 1.87 -11.89 -4.44
N ILE A 138 1.47 -10.76 -3.91
CA ILE A 138 1.79 -9.45 -4.51
C ILE A 138 3.15 -8.90 -4.09
N GLY A 139 3.89 -9.60 -3.21
CA GLY A 139 5.17 -9.13 -2.68
C GLY A 139 5.04 -7.83 -1.90
N TYR A 140 4.00 -7.70 -1.06
CA TYR A 140 3.72 -6.46 -0.33
C TYR A 140 4.92 -5.99 0.50
N ALA A 141 5.64 -6.90 1.13
CA ALA A 141 6.85 -6.63 1.89
C ALA A 141 7.98 -7.60 1.52
N GLY A 142 9.22 -7.11 1.52
CA GLY A 142 10.41 -7.91 1.26
C GLY A 142 10.87 -8.76 2.46
N ASP A 143 10.32 -8.54 3.66
CA ASP A 143 10.66 -9.32 4.84
C ASP A 143 9.94 -10.68 4.84
N PRO A 144 10.64 -11.82 4.83
CA PRO A 144 10.03 -13.15 4.84
C PRO A 144 9.18 -13.40 6.09
N ASN A 145 9.45 -12.70 7.19
CA ASN A 145 8.72 -12.81 8.45
C ASN A 145 7.51 -11.84 8.54
N TYR A 146 7.26 -11.04 7.50
CA TYR A 146 6.22 -10.01 7.53
C TYR A 146 4.86 -10.54 7.95
N ILE A 147 4.41 -11.63 7.34
CA ILE A 147 3.09 -12.21 7.66
C ILE A 147 3.01 -12.72 9.10
N SER A 148 4.10 -13.29 9.61
CA SER A 148 4.15 -13.72 11.01
C SER A 148 4.05 -12.54 11.98
N LYS A 149 4.75 -11.45 11.69
CA LYS A 149 4.67 -10.19 12.46
C LYS A 149 3.25 -9.61 12.39
N LEU A 150 2.68 -9.57 11.20
CA LEU A 150 1.33 -9.04 10.97
C LEU A 150 0.27 -9.80 11.78
N LYS A 151 0.28 -11.13 11.75
CA LYS A 151 -0.63 -11.96 12.57
C LYS A 151 -0.50 -11.69 14.06
N LYS A 152 0.73 -11.53 14.57
CA LYS A 152 0.95 -11.19 15.99
C LYS A 152 0.33 -9.85 16.36
N VAL A 153 0.45 -8.84 15.49
CA VAL A 153 -0.15 -7.51 15.73
C VAL A 153 -1.66 -7.57 15.68
N VAL A 154 -2.25 -8.30 14.71
CA VAL A 154 -3.71 -8.49 14.63
C VAL A 154 -4.22 -9.13 15.92
N ASN A 155 -3.67 -10.26 16.33
CA ASN A 155 -4.12 -10.96 17.54
C ASN A 155 -4.01 -10.09 18.80
N LYS A 156 -2.93 -9.32 18.95
CA LYS A 156 -2.76 -8.40 20.08
C LYS A 156 -3.82 -7.30 20.13
N ASN A 157 -4.22 -6.78 18.97
CA ASN A 157 -5.23 -5.73 18.89
C ASN A 157 -6.64 -6.27 19.13
N ASP A 158 -6.94 -7.50 18.69
CA ASP A 158 -8.23 -8.15 18.95
C ASP A 158 -8.42 -8.40 20.46
N THR A 159 -7.39 -8.83 21.16
CA THR A 159 -7.44 -9.06 22.62
C THR A 159 -7.74 -7.75 23.38
N ARG A 160 -7.12 -6.64 22.99
CA ARG A 160 -7.35 -5.33 23.64
C ARG A 160 -8.74 -4.72 23.44
N ARG A 161 -9.47 -5.19 22.42
CA ARG A 161 -10.84 -4.73 22.15
C ARG A 161 -11.90 -5.55 22.86
N SER A 162 -11.54 -6.71 23.37
CA SER A 162 -12.41 -7.61 24.11
C SER A 162 -12.34 -7.40 25.64
N GLU A 163 -11.44 -6.56 26.12
CA GLU A 163 -11.32 -6.08 27.51
C GLU A 163 -12.06 -4.73 27.70
#